data_ae091c4f408e81a8b5cd25efde258b71
#
_entry.id   ae091c4f408e81a8b5cd25efde258b71
#
_cell.length_a   1.000
_cell.length_b   1.000
_cell.length_c   1.000
_cell.angle_alpha   90.00
_cell.angle_beta   90.00
_cell.angle_gamma   90.00
#
_symmetry.space_group_name_H-M   'P 1'
#
loop_
_entity.id
_entity.type
_entity.pdbx_description
1 polymer ?
#
loop_
_entity_poly.entity_id
_entity_poly.type
_entity_poly.pdbx_seq_one_letter_code
_entity_poly.pdbx_strand_id
1 'polypeptide(L)'
;MTTFIAYANIKQPFPFDEIPRELVPENLCTEPLGNSRITQRHQCRRLAHFLLWQLLKIAEKSTALLGQIYRTQSGRPQFPVESIDFNISHSGDWVAVLLHINESEKSAVGIDIEFSKKRNFSALMAHFAPQAEQDWFSKQPDADLAFYRCWCLREAVLKSQGVGIVKLSSVTHLPEPQQIYSDYCPKGKLIFTDELPFYFAAFINQSKIQPQFYQWDRKKLLEKNIKKSLIYEVNE
;
A
#
# COMPACT_ATOMS: atom_id res chain seq x y z
N MET A 1 12.24 -13.03 8.33
CA MET A 1 11.50 -11.82 7.88
C MET A 1 11.08 -12.01 6.44
N THR A 2 9.81 -11.82 6.12
CA THR A 2 9.30 -11.98 4.74
C THR A 2 8.24 -10.94 4.45
N THR A 3 8.29 -10.36 3.26
CA THR A 3 7.31 -9.37 2.79
C THR A 3 6.65 -9.87 1.53
N PHE A 4 5.34 -9.89 1.52
CA PHE A 4 4.52 -10.30 0.39
C PHE A 4 3.64 -9.12 -0.06
N ILE A 5 3.53 -8.92 -1.36
CA ILE A 5 2.68 -7.91 -1.96
C ILE A 5 1.82 -8.59 -3.01
N ALA A 6 0.49 -8.52 -2.85
CA ALA A 6 -0.44 -9.01 -3.85
C ALA A 6 -1.26 -7.86 -4.42
N TYR A 7 -1.53 -7.91 -5.72
CA TYR A 7 -2.37 -6.93 -6.39
C TYR A 7 -3.29 -7.56 -7.43
N ALA A 8 -4.42 -6.91 -7.65
CA ALA A 8 -5.41 -7.34 -8.63
C ALA A 8 -6.31 -6.18 -9.07
N ASN A 9 -7.04 -6.40 -10.16
CA ASN A 9 -8.06 -5.47 -10.65
C ASN A 9 -9.45 -6.02 -10.31
N ILE A 10 -10.34 -5.19 -9.77
CA ILE A 10 -11.70 -5.60 -9.37
C ILE A 10 -12.57 -6.11 -10.53
N LYS A 11 -12.20 -5.82 -11.78
CA LYS A 11 -12.88 -6.33 -12.98
C LYS A 11 -12.52 -7.79 -13.30
N GLN A 12 -11.48 -8.31 -12.66
CA GLN A 12 -11.14 -9.72 -12.77
C GLN A 12 -11.99 -10.53 -11.78
N PRO A 13 -12.53 -11.70 -12.17
CA PRO A 13 -13.24 -12.55 -11.24
C PRO A 13 -12.29 -13.09 -10.18
N PHE A 14 -12.77 -13.16 -8.96
CA PHE A 14 -12.09 -13.77 -7.81
C PHE A 14 -13.11 -14.51 -6.94
N PRO A 15 -12.74 -15.69 -6.41
CA PRO A 15 -13.66 -16.56 -5.69
C PRO A 15 -13.78 -16.10 -4.22
N PHE A 16 -14.47 -15.00 -3.99
CA PHE A 16 -14.65 -14.44 -2.65
C PHE A 16 -15.36 -15.39 -1.69
N ASP A 17 -16.29 -16.19 -2.24
CA ASP A 17 -17.11 -17.13 -1.47
C ASP A 17 -16.32 -18.39 -1.02
N GLU A 18 -15.08 -18.58 -1.48
CA GLU A 18 -14.18 -19.59 -0.93
C GLU A 18 -13.61 -19.22 0.44
N ILE A 19 -13.68 -17.94 0.85
CA ILE A 19 -13.26 -17.53 2.18
C ILE A 19 -14.30 -18.06 3.18
N PRO A 20 -13.91 -18.81 4.23
CA PRO A 20 -14.82 -19.26 5.28
C PRO A 20 -15.67 -18.10 5.81
N ARG A 21 -16.97 -18.31 5.91
CA ARG A 21 -17.94 -17.25 6.23
C ARG A 21 -17.63 -16.54 7.55
N GLU A 22 -17.15 -17.29 8.54
CA GLU A 22 -16.74 -16.77 9.84
C GLU A 22 -15.53 -15.82 9.81
N LEU A 23 -14.78 -15.83 8.70
CA LEU A 23 -13.62 -14.93 8.49
C LEU A 23 -14.00 -13.68 7.69
N VAL A 24 -15.23 -13.58 7.20
CA VAL A 24 -15.70 -12.46 6.37
C VAL A 24 -16.54 -11.50 7.22
N PRO A 25 -16.11 -10.23 7.35
CA PRO A 25 -16.91 -9.20 8.03
C PRO A 25 -18.29 -9.04 7.39
N GLU A 26 -19.35 -8.85 8.20
CA GLU A 26 -20.74 -8.75 7.75
C GLU A 26 -20.94 -7.74 6.61
N ASN A 27 -20.27 -6.58 6.72
CA ASN A 27 -20.35 -5.51 5.72
C ASN A 27 -19.65 -5.82 4.37
N LEU A 28 -19.03 -6.98 4.24
CA LEU A 28 -18.48 -7.47 2.96
C LEU A 28 -19.33 -8.59 2.34
N CYS A 29 -20.35 -9.08 3.06
CA CYS A 29 -21.22 -10.17 2.61
C CYS A 29 -22.39 -9.69 1.78
N THR A 30 -22.85 -8.45 2.00
CA THR A 30 -23.99 -7.87 1.31
C THR A 30 -23.54 -6.75 0.39
N GLU A 31 -24.12 -6.71 -0.81
CA GLU A 31 -23.86 -5.58 -1.71
C GLU A 31 -24.45 -4.29 -1.14
N PRO A 32 -23.72 -3.19 -1.13
CA PRO A 32 -24.22 -1.93 -0.63
C PRO A 32 -25.23 -1.33 -1.60
N LEU A 33 -26.29 -0.76 -1.05
CA LEU A 33 -27.16 0.12 -1.82
C LEU A 33 -26.44 1.45 -2.07
N GLY A 34 -26.34 1.87 -3.35
CA GLY A 34 -25.73 3.14 -3.66
C GLY A 34 -25.27 3.32 -5.12
N ASN A 35 -24.52 4.37 -5.34
CA ASN A 35 -24.00 4.72 -6.65
C ASN A 35 -22.73 3.88 -7.02
N SER A 36 -22.29 4.01 -8.26
CA SER A 36 -21.13 3.28 -8.79
C SER A 36 -19.85 3.42 -7.96
N ARG A 37 -19.63 4.55 -7.28
CA ARG A 37 -18.47 4.76 -6.41
C ARG A 37 -18.54 3.91 -5.14
N ILE A 38 -19.74 3.79 -4.56
CA ILE A 38 -19.97 2.96 -3.36
C ILE A 38 -19.75 1.50 -3.72
N THR A 39 -20.31 1.04 -4.83
CA THR A 39 -20.12 -0.31 -5.35
C THR A 39 -18.64 -0.60 -5.64
N GLN A 40 -17.94 0.30 -6.33
CA GLN A 40 -16.52 0.16 -6.61
C GLN A 40 -15.68 0.04 -5.31
N ARG A 41 -15.93 0.90 -4.32
CA ARG A 41 -15.23 0.83 -3.02
C ARG A 41 -15.53 -0.48 -2.28
N HIS A 42 -16.74 -0.97 -2.37
CA HIS A 42 -17.11 -2.26 -1.78
C HIS A 42 -16.36 -3.40 -2.45
N GLN A 43 -16.32 -3.43 -3.79
CA GLN A 43 -15.54 -4.42 -4.54
C GLN A 43 -14.03 -4.34 -4.22
N CYS A 44 -13.47 -3.14 -4.08
CA CYS A 44 -12.08 -2.98 -3.64
C CYS A 44 -11.84 -3.59 -2.25
N ARG A 45 -12.76 -3.41 -1.31
CA ARG A 45 -12.65 -3.98 0.05
C ARG A 45 -12.75 -5.52 0.02
N ARG A 46 -13.68 -6.07 -0.75
CA ARG A 46 -13.80 -7.52 -0.94
C ARG A 46 -12.52 -8.09 -1.54
N LEU A 47 -12.01 -7.49 -2.61
CA LEU A 47 -10.78 -7.92 -3.24
C LEU A 47 -9.57 -7.81 -2.30
N ALA A 48 -9.46 -6.73 -1.53
CA ALA A 48 -8.41 -6.57 -0.53
C ALA A 48 -8.45 -7.68 0.53
N HIS A 49 -9.65 -8.01 1.03
CA HIS A 49 -9.84 -9.09 2.00
C HIS A 49 -9.46 -10.46 1.42
N PHE A 50 -9.85 -10.71 0.18
CA PHE A 50 -9.48 -11.92 -0.56
C PHE A 50 -7.96 -12.01 -0.78
N LEU A 51 -7.31 -10.94 -1.22
CA LEU A 51 -5.85 -10.92 -1.41
C LEU A 51 -5.10 -11.15 -0.09
N LEU A 52 -5.56 -10.54 1.01
CA LEU A 52 -4.96 -10.76 2.33
C LEU A 52 -5.11 -12.22 2.79
N TRP A 53 -6.28 -12.83 2.56
CA TRP A 53 -6.50 -14.25 2.81
C TRP A 53 -5.53 -15.14 2.02
N GLN A 54 -5.34 -14.85 0.73
CA GLN A 54 -4.40 -15.59 -0.11
C GLN A 54 -2.94 -15.41 0.36
N LEU A 55 -2.57 -14.19 0.76
CA LEU A 55 -1.22 -13.92 1.28
C LEU A 55 -0.95 -14.65 2.60
N LEU A 56 -1.92 -14.74 3.50
CA LEU A 56 -1.78 -15.54 4.72
C LEU A 56 -1.54 -17.02 4.41
N LYS A 57 -2.21 -17.56 3.38
CA LYS A 57 -1.99 -18.95 2.91
C LYS A 57 -0.58 -19.14 2.35
N ILE A 58 -0.11 -18.23 1.47
CA ILE A 58 1.25 -18.26 0.90
C ILE A 58 2.30 -18.16 2.01
N ALA A 59 2.05 -17.32 3.01
CA ALA A 59 2.94 -17.11 4.13
C ALA A 59 2.88 -18.23 5.19
N GLU A 60 2.05 -19.27 4.98
CA GLU A 60 1.82 -20.36 5.93
C GLU A 60 1.41 -19.87 7.33
N LYS A 61 0.65 -18.76 7.38
CA LYS A 61 0.07 -18.20 8.59
C LYS A 61 -1.41 -18.54 8.71
N SER A 62 -1.89 -18.60 9.95
CA SER A 62 -3.30 -18.91 10.21
C SER A 62 -4.22 -17.89 9.54
N THR A 63 -5.13 -18.35 8.69
CA THR A 63 -6.17 -17.52 8.08
C THR A 63 -7.20 -17.01 9.07
N ALA A 64 -7.28 -17.63 10.27
CA ALA A 64 -8.13 -17.15 11.38
C ALA A 64 -7.77 -15.71 11.83
N LEU A 65 -6.57 -15.21 11.51
CA LEU A 65 -6.19 -13.82 11.72
C LEU A 65 -7.14 -12.82 11.04
N LEU A 66 -7.75 -13.18 9.91
CA LEU A 66 -8.73 -12.31 9.24
C LEU A 66 -9.92 -11.95 10.14
N GLY A 67 -10.43 -12.91 10.90
CA GLY A 67 -11.52 -12.70 11.87
C GLY A 67 -11.11 -11.89 13.10
N GLN A 68 -9.81 -11.67 13.29
CA GLN A 68 -9.25 -10.95 14.44
C GLN A 68 -8.81 -9.51 14.07
N ILE A 69 -9.02 -9.09 12.83
CA ILE A 69 -8.68 -7.72 12.42
C ILE A 69 -9.49 -6.72 13.24
N TYR A 70 -8.78 -5.82 13.91
CA TYR A 70 -9.39 -4.69 14.59
C TYR A 70 -8.95 -3.36 13.96
N ARG A 71 -9.61 -2.27 14.33
CA ARG A 71 -9.22 -0.94 13.90
C ARG A 71 -8.62 -0.16 15.04
N THR A 72 -7.49 0.47 14.77
CA THR A 72 -6.88 1.43 15.70
C THR A 72 -7.76 2.67 15.87
N GLN A 73 -7.43 3.55 16.80
CA GLN A 73 -8.10 4.83 16.98
C GLN A 73 -8.09 5.69 15.69
N SER A 74 -7.05 5.58 14.87
CA SER A 74 -6.95 6.25 13.56
C SER A 74 -7.76 5.56 12.44
N GLY A 75 -8.38 4.41 12.73
CA GLY A 75 -9.12 3.62 11.75
C GLY A 75 -8.28 2.65 10.92
N ARG A 76 -6.96 2.58 11.15
CA ARG A 76 -6.07 1.64 10.46
C ARG A 76 -6.40 0.19 10.88
N PRO A 77 -6.62 -0.73 9.93
CA PRO A 77 -6.80 -2.14 10.27
C PRO A 77 -5.48 -2.78 10.67
N GLN A 78 -5.50 -3.63 11.70
CA GLN A 78 -4.34 -4.35 12.22
C GLN A 78 -4.71 -5.75 12.70
N PHE A 79 -3.72 -6.66 12.74
CA PHE A 79 -3.80 -7.90 13.48
C PHE A 79 -3.44 -7.69 14.97
N PRO A 80 -3.93 -8.54 15.89
CA PRO A 80 -3.57 -8.47 17.31
C PRO A 80 -2.16 -9.03 17.60
N VAL A 81 -1.38 -9.33 16.57
CA VAL A 81 -0.04 -9.93 16.65
C VAL A 81 0.98 -8.92 16.13
N GLU A 82 1.86 -8.42 16.99
CA GLU A 82 2.81 -7.35 16.65
C GLU A 82 3.87 -7.75 15.60
N SER A 83 4.16 -9.04 15.48
CA SER A 83 5.12 -9.58 14.50
C SER A 83 4.56 -9.71 13.08
N ILE A 84 3.25 -9.50 12.88
CA ILE A 84 2.59 -9.57 11.58
C ILE A 84 1.81 -8.29 11.37
N ASP A 85 2.16 -7.55 10.35
CA ASP A 85 1.45 -6.33 9.96
C ASP A 85 1.06 -6.36 8.49
N PHE A 86 -0.01 -5.65 8.15
CA PHE A 86 -0.46 -5.51 6.78
C PHE A 86 -0.96 -4.10 6.50
N ASN A 87 -0.95 -3.74 5.24
CA ASN A 87 -1.53 -2.50 4.79
C ASN A 87 -2.19 -2.67 3.42
N ILE A 88 -3.17 -1.83 3.12
CA ILE A 88 -4.00 -1.90 1.92
C ILE A 88 -4.03 -0.55 1.24
N SER A 89 -3.90 -0.55 -0.09
CA SER A 89 -4.17 0.63 -0.92
C SER A 89 -5.00 0.26 -2.14
N HIS A 90 -5.76 1.22 -2.65
CA HIS A 90 -6.50 1.07 -3.89
C HIS A 90 -6.56 2.40 -4.66
N SER A 91 -6.46 2.33 -5.98
CA SER A 91 -6.61 3.47 -6.87
C SER A 91 -7.25 3.05 -8.18
N GLY A 92 -8.32 3.74 -8.59
CA GLY A 92 -9.16 3.28 -9.69
C GLY A 92 -9.76 1.90 -9.38
N ASP A 93 -9.55 0.96 -10.28
CA ASP A 93 -10.01 -0.43 -10.17
C ASP A 93 -8.94 -1.38 -9.60
N TRP A 94 -7.76 -0.84 -9.24
CA TRP A 94 -6.65 -1.62 -8.71
C TRP A 94 -6.63 -1.63 -7.20
N VAL A 95 -6.29 -2.78 -6.65
CA VAL A 95 -6.11 -3.03 -5.22
C VAL A 95 -4.75 -3.68 -5.01
N ALA A 96 -4.03 -3.23 -4.00
CA ALA A 96 -2.80 -3.86 -3.53
C ALA A 96 -2.83 -4.06 -2.01
N VAL A 97 -2.29 -5.18 -1.58
CA VAL A 97 -2.17 -5.59 -0.18
C VAL A 97 -0.72 -5.97 0.09
N LEU A 98 -0.17 -5.42 1.15
CA LEU A 98 1.14 -5.78 1.69
C LEU A 98 0.93 -6.56 2.98
N LEU A 99 1.60 -7.71 3.10
CA LEU A 99 1.70 -8.52 4.32
C LEU A 99 3.18 -8.64 4.68
N HIS A 100 3.54 -8.29 5.91
CA HIS A 100 4.90 -8.42 6.43
C HIS A 100 4.93 -9.24 7.70
N ILE A 101 5.92 -10.12 7.80
CA ILE A 101 6.14 -11.00 8.93
C ILE A 101 7.56 -10.80 9.44
N ASN A 102 7.68 -10.42 10.69
CA ASN A 102 8.94 -10.29 11.40
C ASN A 102 8.82 -10.91 12.80
N GLU A 103 9.28 -12.12 12.96
CA GLU A 103 9.15 -12.87 14.22
C GLU A 103 10.02 -12.30 15.36
N SER A 104 10.96 -11.42 15.05
CA SER A 104 11.92 -10.87 16.01
C SER A 104 11.52 -9.51 16.58
N GLU A 105 10.69 -8.73 15.87
CA GLU A 105 10.40 -7.35 16.21
C GLU A 105 8.99 -6.96 15.80
N LYS A 106 8.50 -5.87 16.35
CA LYS A 106 7.24 -5.26 15.94
C LYS A 106 7.32 -4.81 14.48
N SER A 107 6.36 -5.25 13.70
CA SER A 107 6.21 -4.87 12.29
C SER A 107 5.47 -3.54 12.16
N ALA A 108 5.93 -2.69 11.23
CA ALA A 108 5.23 -1.49 10.81
C ALA A 108 5.37 -1.33 9.30
N VAL A 109 4.26 -1.40 8.58
CA VAL A 109 4.25 -1.31 7.12
C VAL A 109 3.18 -0.38 6.60
N GLY A 110 3.46 0.23 5.45
CA GLY A 110 2.50 1.04 4.71
C GLY A 110 2.65 0.85 3.22
N ILE A 111 1.55 0.92 2.49
CA ILE A 111 1.53 0.79 1.04
C ILE A 111 0.70 1.90 0.43
N ASP A 112 1.15 2.43 -0.68
CA ASP A 112 0.34 3.28 -1.53
C ASP A 112 0.45 2.87 -3.00
N ILE A 113 -0.69 2.94 -3.70
CA ILE A 113 -0.76 2.78 -5.15
C ILE A 113 -1.58 3.91 -5.75
N GLU A 114 -1.14 4.41 -6.92
CA GLU A 114 -1.87 5.43 -7.65
C GLU A 114 -1.95 5.10 -9.14
N PHE A 115 -3.18 5.05 -9.64
CA PHE A 115 -3.44 4.97 -11.06
C PHE A 115 -3.40 6.38 -11.66
N SER A 116 -2.59 6.58 -12.72
CA SER A 116 -2.39 7.90 -13.32
C SER A 116 -3.71 8.55 -13.74
N LYS A 117 -3.85 9.83 -13.39
CA LYS A 117 -4.95 10.70 -13.79
C LYS A 117 -4.40 12.07 -14.12
N LYS A 118 -4.86 12.66 -15.22
CA LYS A 118 -4.52 14.05 -15.54
C LYS A 118 -4.95 15.00 -14.43
N ARG A 119 -4.00 15.73 -13.87
CA ARG A 119 -4.19 16.71 -12.79
C ARG A 119 -3.25 17.90 -13.01
N ASN A 120 -3.50 19.00 -12.33
CA ASN A 120 -2.52 20.07 -12.21
C ASN A 120 -1.50 19.70 -11.12
N PHE A 121 -0.47 18.95 -11.51
CA PHE A 121 0.52 18.44 -10.56
C PHE A 121 1.31 19.55 -9.87
N SER A 122 1.67 20.63 -10.58
CA SER A 122 2.38 21.76 -9.97
C SER A 122 1.57 22.40 -8.84
N ALA A 123 0.27 22.59 -9.06
CA ALA A 123 -0.60 23.12 -8.02
C ALA A 123 -0.74 22.14 -6.84
N LEU A 124 -0.80 20.83 -7.08
CA LEU A 124 -0.83 19.82 -6.02
C LEU A 124 0.49 19.78 -5.24
N MET A 125 1.64 19.81 -5.93
CA MET A 125 2.96 19.85 -5.30
C MET A 125 3.09 21.05 -4.35
N ALA A 126 2.59 22.23 -4.74
CA ALA A 126 2.65 23.43 -3.93
C ALA A 126 1.91 23.31 -2.57
N HIS A 127 0.98 22.35 -2.42
CA HIS A 127 0.26 22.14 -1.16
C HIS A 127 1.05 21.34 -0.12
N PHE A 128 2.00 20.49 -0.54
CA PHE A 128 2.67 19.60 0.39
C PHE A 128 4.21 19.58 0.28
N ALA A 129 4.76 19.96 -0.87
CA ALA A 129 6.19 19.88 -1.13
C ALA A 129 6.90 21.22 -0.84
N PRO A 130 8.06 21.22 -0.19
CA PRO A 130 8.87 22.43 -0.03
C PRO A 130 9.41 22.91 -1.39
N GLN A 131 9.83 24.19 -1.46
CA GLN A 131 10.26 24.81 -2.73
C GLN A 131 11.36 24.02 -3.43
N ALA A 132 12.35 23.51 -2.72
CA ALA A 132 13.45 22.74 -3.29
C ALA A 132 12.96 21.45 -4.03
N GLU A 133 11.93 20.78 -3.50
CA GLU A 133 11.33 19.62 -4.15
C GLU A 133 10.44 20.01 -5.34
N GLN A 134 9.75 21.15 -5.27
CA GLN A 134 9.02 21.71 -6.42
C GLN A 134 9.99 22.08 -7.55
N ASP A 135 11.14 22.65 -7.23
CA ASP A 135 12.19 22.97 -8.20
C ASP A 135 12.80 21.70 -8.82
N TRP A 136 12.99 20.64 -8.03
CA TRP A 136 13.38 19.34 -8.53
C TRP A 136 12.31 18.76 -9.47
N PHE A 137 11.04 18.78 -9.06
CA PHE A 137 9.91 18.29 -9.82
C PHE A 137 9.81 18.99 -11.19
N SER A 138 9.96 20.31 -11.24
CA SER A 138 9.86 21.10 -12.47
C SER A 138 10.89 20.73 -13.54
N LYS A 139 12.00 20.10 -13.14
CA LYS A 139 13.10 19.66 -14.02
C LYS A 139 12.94 18.22 -14.50
N GLN A 140 11.92 17.49 -14.01
CA GLN A 140 11.76 16.09 -14.38
C GLN A 140 11.13 15.95 -15.78
N PRO A 141 11.64 15.05 -16.63
CA PRO A 141 11.12 14.84 -17.98
C PRO A 141 9.71 14.21 -18.01
N ASP A 142 9.37 13.44 -16.98
CA ASP A 142 8.07 12.80 -16.78
C ASP A 142 7.42 13.34 -15.50
N ALA A 143 6.49 14.27 -15.68
CA ALA A 143 5.79 14.93 -14.59
C ALA A 143 4.84 13.99 -13.84
N ASP A 144 4.24 13.00 -14.53
CA ASP A 144 3.38 12.00 -13.90
C ASP A 144 4.20 11.14 -12.95
N LEU A 145 5.28 10.55 -13.44
CA LEU A 145 6.19 9.72 -12.65
C LEU A 145 6.75 10.49 -11.44
N ALA A 146 7.21 11.72 -11.67
CA ALA A 146 7.78 12.54 -10.61
C ALA A 146 6.75 12.89 -9.53
N PHE A 147 5.53 13.29 -9.92
CA PHE A 147 4.46 13.61 -8.98
C PHE A 147 4.05 12.38 -8.16
N TYR A 148 3.75 11.26 -8.83
CA TYR A 148 3.29 10.07 -8.12
C TYR A 148 4.39 9.43 -7.27
N ARG A 149 5.67 9.60 -7.63
CA ARG A 149 6.79 9.27 -6.76
C ARG A 149 6.74 10.09 -5.47
N CYS A 150 6.63 11.41 -5.54
CA CYS A 150 6.53 12.29 -4.36
C CYS A 150 5.30 11.98 -3.50
N TRP A 151 4.18 11.67 -4.14
CA TRP A 151 2.91 11.39 -3.47
C TRP A 151 2.92 10.02 -2.79
N CYS A 152 3.17 8.93 -3.54
CA CYS A 152 3.09 7.56 -3.03
C CYS A 152 4.08 7.30 -1.89
N LEU A 153 5.30 7.87 -1.96
CA LEU A 153 6.29 7.73 -0.88
C LEU A 153 5.76 8.31 0.44
N ARG A 154 5.15 9.50 0.40
CA ARG A 154 4.55 10.13 1.58
C ARG A 154 3.37 9.36 2.13
N GLU A 155 2.44 8.96 1.25
CA GLU A 155 1.26 8.20 1.63
C GLU A 155 1.64 6.86 2.27
N ALA A 156 2.60 6.13 1.71
CA ALA A 156 3.06 4.86 2.27
C ALA A 156 3.63 5.03 3.69
N VAL A 157 4.45 6.06 3.91
CA VAL A 157 4.96 6.40 5.26
C VAL A 157 3.82 6.67 6.23
N LEU A 158 2.92 7.58 5.89
CA LEU A 158 1.82 8.00 6.77
C LEU A 158 0.84 6.86 7.05
N LYS A 159 0.51 6.06 6.04
CA LYS A 159 -0.37 4.88 6.17
C LYS A 159 0.20 3.83 7.11
N SER A 160 1.52 3.72 7.23
CA SER A 160 2.15 2.77 8.16
C SER A 160 1.72 3.00 9.62
N GLN A 161 1.37 4.22 9.98
CA GLN A 161 0.93 4.60 11.32
C GLN A 161 -0.55 5.05 11.38
N GLY A 162 -1.28 4.90 10.29
CA GLY A 162 -2.68 5.35 10.21
C GLY A 162 -2.85 6.87 10.20
N VAL A 163 -1.81 7.59 9.81
CA VAL A 163 -1.85 9.05 9.68
C VAL A 163 -2.45 9.43 8.32
N GLY A 164 -3.35 10.40 8.33
CA GLY A 164 -4.05 10.84 7.12
C GLY A 164 -3.24 11.80 6.25
N ILE A 165 -3.75 12.03 5.03
CA ILE A 165 -3.15 12.90 3.98
C ILE A 165 -2.94 14.35 4.42
N VAL A 166 -3.62 14.81 5.46
CA VAL A 166 -3.44 16.16 6.03
C VAL A 166 -2.01 16.41 6.55
N LYS A 167 -1.21 15.36 6.68
CA LYS A 167 0.19 15.39 7.14
C LYS A 167 1.22 15.18 6.02
N LEU A 168 0.84 15.23 4.75
CA LEU A 168 1.78 15.07 3.62
C LEU A 168 2.96 16.05 3.69
N SER A 169 2.71 17.31 4.06
CA SER A 169 3.75 18.33 4.20
C SER A 169 4.71 18.12 5.39
N SER A 170 4.38 17.23 6.32
CA SER A 170 5.24 16.85 7.44
C SER A 170 6.19 15.69 7.10
N VAL A 171 6.18 15.21 5.86
CA VAL A 171 7.13 14.20 5.36
C VAL A 171 8.13 14.90 4.46
N THR A 172 9.39 14.93 4.87
CA THR A 172 10.48 15.49 4.07
C THR A 172 10.97 14.42 3.08
N HIS A 173 10.92 14.73 1.80
CA HIS A 173 11.44 13.87 0.73
C HIS A 173 12.63 14.57 0.06
N LEU A 174 13.76 13.89 0.04
CA LEU A 174 14.99 14.28 -0.63
C LEU A 174 15.22 13.32 -1.83
N PRO A 175 14.83 13.71 -3.05
CA PRO A 175 14.84 12.83 -4.21
C PRO A 175 16.21 12.29 -4.62
N GLU A 176 17.23 13.17 -4.61
CA GLU A 176 18.59 12.85 -5.09
C GLU A 176 19.32 11.86 -4.16
N PRO A 177 19.40 12.11 -2.82
CA PRO A 177 20.01 11.14 -1.91
C PRO A 177 19.08 9.96 -1.60
N GLN A 178 17.85 9.95 -2.12
CA GLN A 178 16.82 8.92 -1.84
C GLN A 178 16.57 8.75 -0.34
N GLN A 179 16.27 9.86 0.33
CA GLN A 179 15.99 9.90 1.76
C GLN A 179 14.58 10.45 2.05
N ILE A 180 13.98 9.89 3.09
CA ILE A 180 12.70 10.34 3.65
C ILE A 180 12.89 10.57 5.16
N TYR A 181 12.33 11.68 5.65
CA TYR A 181 12.27 11.95 7.08
C TYR A 181 10.83 12.22 7.50
N SER A 182 10.41 11.60 8.60
CA SER A 182 9.08 11.76 9.17
C SER A 182 9.06 11.37 10.64
N ASP A 183 8.49 12.23 11.48
CA ASP A 183 8.25 11.93 12.91
C ASP A 183 7.14 10.89 13.11
N TYR A 184 6.41 10.53 12.04
CA TYR A 184 5.26 9.64 12.11
C TYR A 184 5.58 8.17 11.87
N CYS A 185 6.82 7.81 11.56
CA CYS A 185 7.16 6.42 11.32
C CYS A 185 8.53 6.06 11.93
N PRO A 186 8.78 4.79 12.24
CA PRO A 186 10.10 4.32 12.67
C PRO A 186 11.09 4.38 11.50
N LYS A 187 12.36 4.09 11.81
CA LYS A 187 13.40 3.81 10.80
C LYS A 187 12.99 2.65 9.91
N GLY A 188 13.45 2.69 8.66
CA GLY A 188 13.16 1.63 7.70
C GLY A 188 13.51 2.00 6.29
N LYS A 189 12.89 1.32 5.35
CA LYS A 189 13.07 1.56 3.92
C LYS A 189 11.75 1.71 3.20
N LEU A 190 11.78 2.47 2.11
CA LEU A 190 10.73 2.58 1.13
C LEU A 190 11.19 2.04 -0.20
N ILE A 191 10.36 1.26 -0.85
CA ILE A 191 10.53 0.88 -2.25
C ILE A 191 9.51 1.63 -3.10
N PHE A 192 9.95 2.14 -4.24
CA PHE A 192 9.10 2.74 -5.26
C PHE A 192 9.33 2.06 -6.61
N THR A 193 8.26 1.78 -7.37
CA THR A 193 8.35 1.27 -8.75
C THR A 193 7.18 1.75 -9.61
N ASP A 194 7.44 1.92 -10.90
CA ASP A 194 6.50 2.23 -11.97
C ASP A 194 6.29 1.06 -12.96
N GLU A 195 6.85 -0.12 -12.65
CA GLU A 195 6.72 -1.32 -13.50
C GLU A 195 5.37 -2.04 -13.37
N LEU A 196 4.54 -1.63 -12.42
CA LEU A 196 3.20 -2.15 -12.21
C LEU A 196 2.16 -1.35 -13.02
N PRO A 197 0.92 -1.83 -13.16
CA PRO A 197 -0.16 -1.07 -13.83
C PRO A 197 -0.54 0.25 -13.14
N PHE A 198 0.19 0.63 -12.09
CA PHE A 198 0.01 1.81 -11.25
C PHE A 198 1.36 2.18 -10.64
N TYR A 199 1.51 3.42 -10.17
CA TYR A 199 2.64 3.83 -9.34
C TYR A 199 2.51 3.19 -7.96
N PHE A 200 3.61 2.72 -7.43
CA PHE A 200 3.63 1.92 -6.21
C PHE A 200 4.70 2.40 -5.25
N ALA A 201 4.35 2.50 -3.98
CA ALA A 201 5.32 2.65 -2.89
C ALA A 201 4.95 1.75 -1.69
N ALA A 202 5.97 1.19 -1.04
CA ALA A 202 5.80 0.44 0.19
C ALA A 202 6.89 0.80 1.20
N PHE A 203 6.46 1.17 2.42
CA PHE A 203 7.31 1.36 3.59
C PHE A 203 7.34 0.09 4.43
N ILE A 204 8.53 -0.28 4.91
CA ILE A 204 8.76 -1.41 5.81
C ILE A 204 9.83 -1.00 6.81
N ASN A 205 9.55 -1.18 8.11
CA ASN A 205 10.48 -0.85 9.19
C ASN A 205 11.63 -1.86 9.31
N GLN A 206 12.36 -2.07 8.21
CA GLN A 206 13.46 -3.02 8.12
C GLN A 206 14.66 -2.41 7.39
N SER A 207 15.87 -2.88 7.74
CA SER A 207 17.12 -2.47 7.09
C SER A 207 17.31 -3.12 5.71
N LYS A 208 16.62 -4.21 5.41
CA LYS A 208 16.68 -4.90 4.11
C LYS A 208 15.26 -5.16 3.60
N ILE A 209 15.00 -4.83 2.34
CA ILE A 209 13.72 -5.04 1.68
C ILE A 209 13.92 -5.95 0.47
N GLN A 210 13.23 -7.08 0.46
CA GLN A 210 13.10 -7.95 -0.72
C GLN A 210 11.66 -8.47 -0.78
N PRO A 211 10.70 -7.65 -1.20
CA PRO A 211 9.31 -8.07 -1.28
C PRO A 211 9.09 -9.04 -2.43
N GLN A 212 8.28 -10.05 -2.19
CA GLN A 212 7.77 -10.94 -3.21
C GLN A 212 6.46 -10.39 -3.74
N PHE A 213 6.40 -10.14 -5.05
CA PHE A 213 5.22 -9.58 -5.71
C PHE A 213 4.38 -10.67 -6.36
N TYR A 214 3.06 -10.57 -6.21
CA TYR A 214 2.09 -11.50 -6.76
C TYR A 214 0.97 -10.75 -7.46
N GLN A 215 0.60 -11.22 -8.63
CA GLN A 215 -0.58 -10.75 -9.36
C GLN A 215 -1.65 -11.84 -9.39
N TRP A 216 -2.89 -11.49 -9.08
CA TRP A 216 -4.03 -12.37 -9.31
C TRP A 216 -4.32 -12.50 -10.81
N ASP A 217 -4.39 -13.74 -11.32
CA ASP A 217 -4.57 -14.04 -12.74
C ASP A 217 -5.96 -14.63 -13.09
N ARG A 218 -6.93 -14.47 -12.20
CA ARG A 218 -8.29 -15.04 -12.19
C ARG A 218 -8.36 -16.48 -11.63
N LYS A 219 -7.25 -17.15 -11.39
CA LYS A 219 -7.20 -18.52 -10.86
C LYS A 219 -6.32 -18.64 -9.63
N LYS A 220 -5.18 -17.98 -9.64
CA LYS A 220 -4.19 -18.04 -8.58
C LYS A 220 -3.33 -16.78 -8.53
N LEU A 221 -2.59 -16.60 -7.45
CA LEU A 221 -1.53 -15.61 -7.38
C LEU A 221 -0.29 -16.11 -8.14
N LEU A 222 0.15 -15.33 -9.11
CA LEU A 222 1.37 -15.57 -9.88
C LEU A 222 2.45 -14.62 -9.42
N GLU A 223 3.61 -15.15 -9.12
CA GLU A 223 4.79 -14.34 -8.78
C GLU A 223 5.19 -13.44 -9.95
N LYS A 224 5.57 -12.20 -9.61
CA LYS A 224 6.02 -11.17 -10.54
C LYS A 224 7.39 -10.67 -10.14
N ASN A 225 8.30 -10.68 -11.05
CA ASN A 225 9.63 -10.12 -10.84
C ASN A 225 9.62 -8.63 -11.23
N ILE A 226 9.91 -7.75 -10.26
CA ILE A 226 10.11 -6.31 -10.46
C ILE A 226 11.59 -6.09 -10.70
N LYS A 227 11.93 -5.59 -11.89
CA LYS A 227 13.31 -5.41 -12.33
C LYS A 227 13.89 -4.06 -11.93
N LYS A 228 13.03 -3.03 -11.86
CA LYS A 228 13.43 -1.66 -11.60
C LYS A 228 12.65 -1.10 -10.41
N SER A 229 13.37 -0.71 -9.40
CA SER A 229 12.82 -0.03 -8.24
C SER A 229 13.82 0.97 -7.67
N LEU A 230 13.31 2.00 -7.02
CA LEU A 230 14.09 2.93 -6.21
C LEU A 230 13.92 2.56 -4.74
N ILE A 231 15.03 2.58 -4.00
CA ILE A 231 15.02 2.32 -2.56
C ILE A 231 15.39 3.61 -1.84
N TYR A 232 14.57 3.98 -0.87
CA TYR A 232 14.75 5.14 -0.02
C TYR A 232 15.08 4.70 1.40
N GLU A 233 16.04 5.38 2.01
CA GLU A 233 16.28 5.31 3.45
C GLU A 233 15.25 6.18 4.18
N VAL A 234 14.67 5.67 5.27
CA VAL A 234 13.69 6.39 6.08
C VAL A 234 14.21 6.60 7.48
N ASN A 235 14.38 7.87 7.88
CA ASN A 235 14.86 8.30 9.21
C ASN A 235 16.28 7.79 9.55
N GLU A 236 17.12 7.59 8.55
CA GLU A 236 18.54 7.22 8.71
C GLU A 236 19.47 8.40 8.45
#